data_120731a2683fa8a335901a84f88b383d
#
_entry.id   120731a2683fa8a335901a84f88b383d
#
_cell.length_a   1.000
_cell.length_b   1.000
_cell.length_c   1.000
_cell.angle_alpha   90.00
_cell.angle_beta   90.00
_cell.angle_gamma   90.00
#
_symmetry.space_group_name_H-M   'P 1'
#
loop_
_entity.id
_entity.type
_entity.pdbx_description
1 polymer ?
#
loop_
_entity_poly.entity_id
_entity_poly.type
_entity_poly.pdbx_seq_one_letter_code
_entity_poly.pdbx_strand_id
1 'polypeptide(L)'
;AAQPLVRESYKNPISTWETNVMGTINLLNTIKDFKSCSIIVVTTDKVYENNSWNYCYRENDLLGGHDPYSSSKASVELAVKSWRKSFFNNKIKISTARAGNVIGGGDWAHERIVPDTIKALIHKETLVLRYPEAVRPWQHVLDPLYGYITLAEKQIKKQKSYAYNFGPDDK
;
A
#
# COMPACT_ATOMS: atom_id res chain seq x y z
N ALA A 1 2.60 -5.36 -10.65
CA ALA A 1 3.44 -4.35 -10.01
C ALA A 1 2.74 -3.02 -10.04
N ALA A 2 3.06 -2.12 -9.11
CA ALA A 2 2.45 -0.80 -9.03
C ALA A 2 3.51 0.27 -9.29
N GLN A 3 3.09 1.47 -9.71
CA GLN A 3 3.92 2.66 -9.66
C GLN A 3 3.91 3.18 -8.21
N PRO A 4 5.05 3.14 -7.46
CA PRO A 4 5.06 3.37 -6.02
C PRO A 4 5.54 4.77 -5.60
N LEU A 5 5.94 5.62 -6.56
CA LEU A 5 6.59 6.89 -6.27
C LEU A 5 5.60 8.05 -6.33
N VAL A 6 5.40 8.73 -5.21
CA VAL A 6 4.47 9.88 -5.10
C VAL A 6 4.86 10.99 -6.09
N ARG A 7 6.15 11.35 -6.17
CA ARG A 7 6.60 12.39 -7.08
C ARG A 7 6.42 12.05 -8.55
N GLU A 8 6.61 10.79 -8.91
CA GLU A 8 6.37 10.32 -10.27
C GLU A 8 4.89 10.44 -10.65
N SER A 9 4.00 10.25 -9.69
CA SER A 9 2.56 10.39 -9.93
C SER A 9 2.12 11.81 -10.29
N TYR A 10 2.85 12.83 -9.85
CA TYR A 10 2.61 14.22 -10.27
C TYR A 10 3.09 14.50 -11.70
N LYS A 11 4.20 13.85 -12.11
CA LYS A 11 4.72 13.99 -13.48
C LYS A 11 3.88 13.21 -14.48
N ASN A 12 3.47 12.00 -14.09
CA ASN A 12 2.78 11.04 -14.94
C ASN A 12 1.50 10.51 -14.26
N PRO A 13 0.48 11.36 -14.02
CA PRO A 13 -0.73 10.97 -13.29
C PRO A 13 -1.55 9.90 -14.01
N ILE A 14 -1.75 10.03 -15.33
CA ILE A 14 -2.51 9.07 -16.13
C ILE A 14 -1.87 7.68 -16.05
N SER A 15 -0.58 7.56 -16.33
CA SER A 15 0.15 6.30 -16.27
C SER A 15 0.12 5.69 -14.86
N THR A 16 0.14 6.51 -13.81
CA THR A 16 -0.01 6.05 -12.42
C THR A 16 -1.37 5.40 -12.21
N TRP A 17 -2.45 6.01 -12.69
CA TRP A 17 -3.80 5.46 -12.59
C TRP A 17 -3.98 4.21 -13.44
N GLU A 18 -3.51 4.21 -14.67
CA GLU A 18 -3.54 3.03 -15.55
C GLU A 18 -2.82 1.84 -14.92
N THR A 19 -1.61 2.07 -14.40
CA THR A 19 -0.82 1.01 -13.76
C THR A 19 -1.46 0.52 -12.47
N ASN A 20 -1.83 1.43 -11.57
CA ASN A 20 -2.26 1.06 -10.23
C ASN A 20 -3.72 0.59 -10.22
N VAL A 21 -4.62 1.32 -10.85
CA VAL A 21 -6.06 1.04 -10.81
C VAL A 21 -6.43 0.04 -11.90
N MET A 22 -6.19 0.39 -13.16
CA MET A 22 -6.59 -0.48 -14.27
C MET A 22 -5.82 -1.79 -14.29
N GLY A 23 -4.50 -1.76 -13.99
CA GLY A 23 -3.71 -2.98 -13.84
C GLY A 23 -4.27 -3.91 -12.76
N THR A 24 -4.71 -3.37 -11.62
CA THR A 24 -5.37 -4.17 -10.57
C THR A 24 -6.73 -4.68 -11.04
N ILE A 25 -7.56 -3.85 -11.65
CA ILE A 25 -8.89 -4.24 -12.15
C ILE A 25 -8.76 -5.36 -13.19
N ASN A 26 -7.82 -5.27 -14.12
CA ASN A 26 -7.57 -6.31 -15.12
C ASN A 26 -7.19 -7.64 -14.48
N LEU A 27 -6.32 -7.61 -13.45
CA LEU A 27 -5.98 -8.80 -12.68
C LEU A 27 -7.20 -9.38 -11.97
N LEU A 28 -7.99 -8.56 -11.27
CA LEU A 28 -9.21 -8.98 -10.59
C LEU A 28 -10.23 -9.59 -11.56
N ASN A 29 -10.37 -9.01 -12.75
CA ASN A 29 -11.26 -9.52 -13.77
C ASN A 29 -10.84 -10.90 -14.30
N THR A 30 -9.52 -11.12 -14.46
CA THR A 30 -8.98 -12.43 -14.85
C THR A 30 -9.18 -13.49 -13.77
N ILE A 31 -9.00 -13.12 -12.51
CA ILE A 31 -9.07 -14.04 -11.37
C ILE A 31 -10.50 -14.49 -11.07
N LYS A 32 -11.53 -13.73 -11.46
CA LYS A 32 -12.94 -14.08 -11.15
C LYS A 32 -13.34 -15.47 -11.66
N ASP A 33 -12.67 -15.96 -12.69
CA ASP A 33 -12.96 -17.25 -13.32
C ASP A 33 -12.14 -18.42 -12.70
N PHE A 34 -11.31 -18.14 -11.71
CA PHE A 34 -10.51 -19.16 -11.03
C PHE A 34 -11.36 -20.02 -10.10
N LYS A 35 -11.00 -21.30 -10.00
CA LYS A 35 -11.72 -22.25 -9.14
C LYS A 35 -11.54 -21.94 -7.65
N SER A 36 -10.33 -21.53 -7.25
CA SER A 36 -10.01 -21.12 -5.88
C SER A 36 -8.72 -20.32 -5.88
N CYS A 37 -8.67 -19.25 -5.09
CA CYS A 37 -7.50 -18.42 -4.95
C CYS A 37 -7.52 -17.63 -3.63
N SER A 38 -6.34 -17.38 -3.05
CA SER A 38 -6.13 -16.42 -1.96
C SER A 38 -5.24 -15.29 -2.42
N ILE A 39 -5.71 -14.07 -2.29
CA ILE A 39 -5.08 -12.88 -2.85
C ILE A 39 -4.89 -11.84 -1.76
N ILE A 40 -3.69 -11.29 -1.67
CA ILE A 40 -3.39 -10.11 -0.87
C ILE A 40 -3.00 -8.98 -1.83
N VAL A 41 -3.79 -7.92 -1.83
CA VAL A 41 -3.50 -6.71 -2.61
C VAL A 41 -2.81 -5.70 -1.71
N VAL A 42 -1.54 -5.46 -1.98
CA VAL A 42 -0.75 -4.51 -1.19
C VAL A 42 -1.09 -3.08 -1.62
N THR A 43 -1.60 -2.31 -0.68
CA THR A 43 -1.88 -0.89 -0.84
C THR A 43 -0.93 -0.06 0.03
N THR A 44 -1.40 0.93 0.77
CA THR A 44 -0.57 1.83 1.58
C THR A 44 -1.42 2.49 2.68
N ASP A 45 -0.80 2.96 3.75
CA ASP A 45 -1.39 3.84 4.76
C ASP A 45 -1.93 5.16 4.17
N LYS A 46 -1.37 5.61 3.04
CA LYS A 46 -1.78 6.86 2.35
C LYS A 46 -3.14 6.79 1.66
N VAL A 47 -3.84 5.66 1.76
CA VAL A 47 -5.21 5.52 1.25
C VAL A 47 -6.24 6.27 2.09
N TYR A 48 -5.89 6.66 3.31
CA TYR A 48 -6.80 7.39 4.19
C TYR A 48 -6.88 8.86 3.85
N GLU A 49 -8.05 9.45 4.08
CA GLU A 49 -8.21 10.90 4.13
C GLU A 49 -7.37 11.45 5.29
N ASN A 50 -6.43 12.34 4.97
CA ASN A 50 -5.51 12.86 5.98
C ASN A 50 -6.14 14.03 6.75
N ASN A 51 -6.66 13.76 7.93
CA ASN A 51 -7.24 14.75 8.83
C ASN A 51 -6.25 15.31 9.85
N SER A 52 -4.96 14.94 9.74
CA SER A 52 -3.90 15.35 10.70
C SER A 52 -4.25 15.04 12.16
N TRP A 53 -4.87 13.90 12.40
CA TRP A 53 -5.27 13.46 13.74
C TRP A 53 -4.09 12.97 14.56
N ASN A 54 -4.25 13.03 15.88
CA ASN A 54 -3.25 12.53 16.84
C ASN A 54 -3.44 11.05 17.22
N TYR A 55 -4.19 10.29 16.42
CA TYR A 55 -4.39 8.85 16.63
C TYR A 55 -4.22 8.06 15.33
N CYS A 56 -3.95 6.76 15.47
CA CYS A 56 -3.74 5.86 14.35
C CYS A 56 -5.03 5.62 13.55
N TYR A 57 -4.94 5.60 12.22
CA TYR A 57 -6.05 5.27 11.35
C TYR A 57 -6.48 3.81 11.49
N ARG A 58 -7.79 3.60 11.45
CA ARG A 58 -8.43 2.27 11.48
C ARG A 58 -8.87 1.87 10.08
N GLU A 59 -9.04 0.57 9.86
CA GLU A 59 -9.40 0.04 8.53
C GLU A 59 -10.76 0.53 8.00
N ASN A 60 -11.63 1.00 8.84
CA ASN A 60 -12.95 1.56 8.50
C ASN A 60 -12.98 3.09 8.42
N ASP A 61 -11.85 3.76 8.65
CA ASP A 61 -11.76 5.21 8.47
C ASP A 61 -11.88 5.59 6.99
N LEU A 62 -12.21 6.85 6.74
CA LEU A 62 -12.50 7.36 5.40
C LEU A 62 -11.30 7.23 4.47
N LEU A 63 -11.54 6.67 3.30
CA LEU A 63 -10.56 6.62 2.22
C LEU A 63 -10.54 7.93 1.45
N GLY A 64 -9.34 8.39 1.09
CA GLY A 64 -9.13 9.64 0.37
C GLY A 64 -7.86 9.60 -0.46
N GLY A 65 -6.95 10.50 -0.18
CA GLY A 65 -5.65 10.65 -0.85
C GLY A 65 -5.55 11.97 -1.60
N HIS A 66 -4.55 12.77 -1.25
CA HIS A 66 -4.39 14.12 -1.81
C HIS A 66 -3.60 14.17 -3.11
N ASP A 67 -2.75 13.16 -3.34
CA ASP A 67 -1.92 13.09 -4.53
C ASP A 67 -2.36 11.94 -5.45
N PRO A 68 -1.96 11.95 -6.75
CA PRO A 68 -2.42 10.94 -7.71
C PRO A 68 -2.02 9.51 -7.33
N TYR A 69 -0.90 9.30 -6.65
CA TYR A 69 -0.50 7.98 -6.13
C TYR A 69 -1.46 7.52 -5.02
N SER A 70 -1.64 8.34 -4.00
CA SER A 70 -2.50 8.04 -2.85
C SER A 70 -3.94 7.78 -3.28
N SER A 71 -4.48 8.65 -4.15
CA SER A 71 -5.83 8.50 -4.72
C SER A 71 -5.94 7.22 -5.56
N SER A 72 -4.93 6.88 -6.37
CA SER A 72 -4.94 5.63 -7.14
C SER A 72 -4.97 4.41 -6.22
N LYS A 73 -4.24 4.42 -5.12
CA LYS A 73 -4.24 3.33 -4.13
C LYS A 73 -5.56 3.24 -3.35
N ALA A 74 -6.18 4.37 -3.00
CA ALA A 74 -7.52 4.40 -2.42
C ALA A 74 -8.58 3.84 -3.40
N SER A 75 -8.47 4.15 -4.67
CA SER A 75 -9.32 3.59 -5.73
C SER A 75 -9.16 2.09 -5.89
N VAL A 76 -7.94 1.55 -5.71
CA VAL A 76 -7.69 0.10 -5.65
C VAL A 76 -8.45 -0.53 -4.48
N GLU A 77 -8.48 0.09 -3.31
CA GLU A 77 -9.27 -0.39 -2.16
C GLU A 77 -10.76 -0.51 -2.49
N LEU A 78 -11.31 0.52 -3.17
CA LEU A 78 -12.71 0.53 -3.60
C LEU A 78 -12.96 -0.54 -4.67
N ALA A 79 -12.07 -0.70 -5.64
CA ALA A 79 -12.18 -1.75 -6.65
C ALA A 79 -12.17 -3.14 -6.01
N VAL A 80 -11.21 -3.43 -5.13
CA VAL A 80 -11.12 -4.71 -4.41
C VAL A 80 -12.39 -4.98 -3.60
N LYS A 81 -12.91 -3.96 -2.89
CA LYS A 81 -14.16 -4.06 -2.12
C LYS A 81 -15.35 -4.38 -3.02
N SER A 82 -15.43 -3.75 -4.19
CA SER A 82 -16.48 -4.00 -5.20
C SER A 82 -16.40 -5.43 -5.74
N TRP A 83 -15.23 -5.87 -6.22
CA TRP A 83 -15.04 -7.22 -6.74
C TRP A 83 -15.35 -8.31 -5.71
N ARG A 84 -14.90 -8.10 -4.46
CA ARG A 84 -15.18 -9.00 -3.34
C ARG A 84 -16.68 -9.21 -3.13
N LYS A 85 -17.47 -8.14 -3.27
CA LYS A 85 -18.92 -8.20 -3.03
C LYS A 85 -19.70 -8.70 -4.25
N SER A 86 -19.22 -8.43 -5.45
CA SER A 86 -20.00 -8.62 -6.67
C SER A 86 -19.64 -9.90 -7.44
N PHE A 87 -18.39 -10.31 -7.40
CA PHE A 87 -17.88 -11.38 -8.26
C PHE A 87 -17.23 -12.53 -7.50
N PHE A 88 -16.64 -12.26 -6.33
CA PHE A 88 -15.92 -13.29 -5.59
C PHE A 88 -16.84 -13.98 -4.59
N ASN A 89 -16.84 -15.30 -4.68
CA ASN A 89 -17.54 -16.20 -3.77
C ASN A 89 -16.60 -16.68 -2.64
N ASN A 90 -17.08 -17.64 -1.85
CA ASN A 90 -16.28 -18.21 -0.76
C ASN A 90 -15.00 -18.95 -1.21
N LYS A 91 -14.80 -19.21 -2.49
CA LYS A 91 -13.61 -19.90 -3.03
C LYS A 91 -12.49 -18.93 -3.39
N ILE A 92 -12.83 -17.69 -3.78
CA ILE A 92 -11.85 -16.64 -4.03
C ILE A 92 -11.83 -15.70 -2.82
N LYS A 93 -10.73 -15.71 -2.10
CA LYS A 93 -10.51 -14.87 -0.92
C LYS A 93 -9.58 -13.72 -1.28
N ILE A 94 -9.97 -12.49 -0.95
CA ILE A 94 -9.17 -11.31 -1.26
C ILE A 94 -9.19 -10.32 -0.10
N SER A 95 -8.01 -9.91 0.34
CA SER A 95 -7.82 -8.85 1.33
C SER A 95 -6.89 -7.77 0.78
N THR A 96 -7.02 -6.57 1.31
CA THR A 96 -6.04 -5.50 1.11
C THR A 96 -5.14 -5.38 2.33
N ALA A 97 -3.86 -5.08 2.09
CA ALA A 97 -2.85 -4.88 3.12
C ALA A 97 -2.29 -3.46 2.99
N ARG A 98 -2.52 -2.64 4.01
CA ARG A 98 -2.13 -1.23 4.09
C ARG A 98 -0.91 -1.12 4.98
N ALA A 99 0.27 -1.00 4.40
CA ALA A 99 1.50 -0.78 5.14
C ALA A 99 1.92 0.69 5.11
N GLY A 100 2.53 1.13 6.19
CA GLY A 100 3.19 2.44 6.28
C GLY A 100 4.54 2.46 5.57
N ASN A 101 5.46 3.27 6.07
CA ASN A 101 6.80 3.37 5.51
C ASN A 101 7.60 2.10 5.81
N VAL A 102 8.16 1.51 4.78
CA VAL A 102 8.93 0.26 4.85
C VAL A 102 10.37 0.53 4.43
N ILE A 103 11.33 0.03 5.22
CA ILE A 103 12.76 0.08 4.91
C ILE A 103 13.34 -1.32 4.75
N GLY A 104 14.26 -1.46 3.80
CA GLY A 104 14.98 -2.71 3.55
C GLY A 104 16.12 -2.49 2.58
N GLY A 105 16.97 -3.47 2.44
CA GLY A 105 18.10 -3.42 1.51
C GLY A 105 17.66 -3.34 0.04
N GLY A 106 18.49 -2.71 -0.80
CA GLY A 106 18.29 -2.66 -2.26
C GLY A 106 17.36 -1.56 -2.78
N ASP A 107 16.74 -0.75 -1.93
CA ASP A 107 15.96 0.42 -2.36
C ASP A 107 16.88 1.62 -2.58
N TRP A 108 17.07 1.99 -3.83
CA TRP A 108 17.84 3.16 -4.25
C TRP A 108 16.99 4.20 -5.00
N ALA A 109 15.67 4.12 -4.85
CA ALA A 109 14.75 5.03 -5.51
C ALA A 109 15.00 6.49 -5.07
N HIS A 110 14.87 7.41 -6.03
CA HIS A 110 15.03 8.84 -5.78
C HIS A 110 13.91 9.39 -4.90
N GLU A 111 14.23 10.45 -4.16
CA GLU A 111 13.29 11.22 -3.34
C GLU A 111 12.66 10.40 -2.20
N ARG A 112 13.37 9.37 -1.76
CA ARG A 112 13.07 8.63 -0.53
C ARG A 112 14.12 8.93 0.53
N ILE A 113 13.66 9.26 1.73
CA ILE A 113 14.52 9.78 2.80
C ILE A 113 15.69 8.84 3.14
N VAL A 114 15.47 7.54 3.25
CA VAL A 114 16.54 6.59 3.63
C VAL A 114 17.59 6.46 2.52
N PRO A 115 17.24 6.15 1.25
CA PRO A 115 18.21 6.15 0.16
C PRO A 115 18.94 7.48 -0.02
N ASP A 116 18.23 8.61 0.08
CA ASP A 116 18.82 9.95 -0.11
C ASP A 116 19.78 10.29 1.04
N THR A 117 19.47 9.89 2.28
CA THR A 117 20.36 10.03 3.43
C THR A 117 21.65 9.22 3.22
N ILE A 118 21.55 7.97 2.78
CA ILE A 118 22.72 7.13 2.54
C ILE A 118 23.58 7.70 1.41
N LYS A 119 22.96 8.17 0.32
CA LYS A 119 23.67 8.81 -0.78
C LYS A 119 24.41 10.08 -0.32
N ALA A 120 23.72 10.95 0.42
CA ALA A 120 24.32 12.17 0.97
C ALA A 120 25.53 11.87 1.86
N LEU A 121 25.45 10.85 2.73
CA LEU A 121 26.56 10.41 3.56
C LEU A 121 27.74 9.88 2.74
N ILE A 122 27.49 9.05 1.74
CA ILE A 122 28.54 8.48 0.87
C ILE A 122 29.25 9.58 0.09
N HIS A 123 28.49 10.54 -0.46
CA HIS A 123 29.02 11.63 -1.28
C HIS A 123 29.48 12.84 -0.46
N LYS A 124 29.31 12.81 0.88
CA LYS A 124 29.60 13.94 1.79
C LYS A 124 28.83 15.20 1.41
N GLU A 125 27.59 15.03 0.98
CA GLU A 125 26.67 16.12 0.60
C GLU A 125 25.73 16.45 1.75
N THR A 126 25.13 17.65 1.71
CA THR A 126 24.13 18.06 2.68
C THR A 126 22.79 17.44 2.36
N LEU A 127 22.21 16.69 3.32
CA LEU A 127 20.85 16.20 3.21
C LEU A 127 19.84 17.32 3.45
N VAL A 128 18.97 17.56 2.48
CA VAL A 128 17.88 18.54 2.61
C VAL A 128 16.57 17.81 2.93
N LEU A 129 16.04 18.04 4.13
CA LEU A 129 14.74 17.53 4.55
C LEU A 129 13.63 18.53 4.21
N ARG A 130 12.63 18.10 3.44
CA ARG A 130 11.52 18.96 3.00
C ARG A 130 10.47 19.20 4.09
N TYR A 131 10.22 18.18 4.91
CA TYR A 131 9.22 18.18 5.98
C TYR A 131 9.80 17.49 7.22
N PRO A 132 10.68 18.18 7.98
CA PRO A 132 11.38 17.56 9.12
C PRO A 132 10.43 17.13 10.23
N GLU A 133 9.30 17.82 10.40
CA GLU A 133 8.27 17.52 11.42
C GLU A 133 7.32 16.36 11.04
N ALA A 134 7.51 15.77 9.86
CA ALA A 134 6.60 14.72 9.40
C ALA A 134 6.85 13.40 10.15
N VAL A 135 5.86 12.94 10.90
CA VAL A 135 5.85 11.61 11.54
C VAL A 135 5.50 10.53 10.53
N ARG A 136 6.19 9.39 10.60
CA ARG A 136 5.95 8.25 9.72
C ARG A 136 6.08 6.93 10.48
N PRO A 137 5.18 5.96 10.25
CA PRO A 137 5.23 4.64 10.87
C PRO A 137 6.27 3.75 10.16
N TRP A 138 7.52 3.86 10.56
CA TRP A 138 8.62 3.09 9.98
C TRP A 138 8.65 1.66 10.48
N GLN A 139 8.82 0.70 9.57
CA GLN A 139 8.98 -0.72 9.88
C GLN A 139 9.99 -1.38 8.93
N HIS A 140 10.61 -2.46 9.38
CA HIS A 140 11.49 -3.24 8.52
C HIS A 140 10.66 -4.03 7.50
N VAL A 141 11.17 -4.21 6.27
CA VAL A 141 10.44 -4.87 5.17
C VAL A 141 9.96 -6.28 5.51
N LEU A 142 10.68 -7.01 6.35
CA LEU A 142 10.30 -8.37 6.76
C LEU A 142 9.03 -8.41 7.61
N ASP A 143 8.72 -7.35 8.36
CA ASP A 143 7.53 -7.29 9.21
C ASP A 143 6.24 -7.33 8.38
N PRO A 144 6.00 -6.40 7.43
CA PRO A 144 4.81 -6.47 6.61
C PRO A 144 4.80 -7.69 5.69
N LEU A 145 5.95 -8.15 5.17
CA LEU A 145 6.01 -9.37 4.35
C LEU A 145 5.57 -10.62 5.12
N TYR A 146 6.05 -10.78 6.36
CA TYR A 146 5.58 -11.84 7.24
C TYR A 146 4.08 -11.73 7.51
N GLY A 147 3.60 -10.51 7.76
CA GLY A 147 2.19 -10.22 7.94
C GLY A 147 1.34 -10.60 6.73
N TYR A 148 1.80 -10.29 5.50
CA TYR A 148 1.08 -10.63 4.26
C TYR A 148 0.99 -12.14 4.05
N ILE A 149 2.08 -12.88 4.30
CA ILE A 149 2.10 -14.36 4.20
C ILE A 149 1.14 -14.96 5.25
N THR A 150 1.24 -14.50 6.49
CA THR A 150 0.37 -14.94 7.58
C THR A 150 -1.11 -14.66 7.26
N LEU A 151 -1.43 -13.49 6.71
CA LEU A 151 -2.78 -13.14 6.29
C LEU A 151 -3.27 -14.07 5.17
N ALA A 152 -2.43 -14.37 4.18
CA ALA A 152 -2.78 -15.28 3.09
C ALA A 152 -3.08 -16.69 3.60
N GLU A 153 -2.26 -17.22 4.50
CA GLU A 153 -2.47 -18.53 5.13
C GLU A 153 -3.76 -18.61 5.96
N LYS A 154 -3.99 -17.60 6.80
CA LYS A 154 -5.21 -17.51 7.61
C LYS A 154 -6.45 -17.38 6.71
N GLN A 155 -6.36 -16.63 5.63
CA GLN A 155 -7.43 -16.43 4.67
C GLN A 155 -7.82 -17.75 3.97
N ILE A 156 -6.87 -18.60 3.64
CA ILE A 156 -7.13 -19.96 3.12
C ILE A 156 -7.89 -20.79 4.15
N LYS A 157 -7.51 -20.73 5.41
CA LYS A 157 -8.01 -21.58 6.49
C LYS A 157 -9.41 -21.21 7.02
N LYS A 158 -9.97 -20.06 6.80
CA LYS A 158 -11.36 -19.64 7.19
C LYS A 158 -11.53 -18.14 7.46
N GLN A 159 -10.50 -17.32 7.40
CA GLN A 159 -10.63 -15.89 7.76
C GLN A 159 -11.45 -15.14 6.70
N LYS A 160 -12.23 -14.18 7.19
CA LYS A 160 -12.96 -13.27 6.30
C LYS A 160 -11.97 -12.35 5.56
N SER A 161 -12.34 -12.00 4.34
CA SER A 161 -11.55 -11.08 3.49
C SER A 161 -11.90 -9.64 3.82
N TYR A 162 -10.91 -8.87 4.32
CA TYR A 162 -11.07 -7.46 4.71
C TYR A 162 -9.85 -6.63 4.32
N ALA A 163 -9.85 -5.36 4.69
CA ALA A 163 -8.65 -4.54 4.74
C ALA A 163 -7.95 -4.75 6.08
N TYR A 164 -6.62 -4.65 6.09
CA TYR A 164 -5.80 -4.78 7.30
C TYR A 164 -4.66 -3.76 7.26
N ASN A 165 -4.46 -3.07 8.37
CA ASN A 165 -3.32 -2.20 8.58
C ASN A 165 -2.10 -3.01 9.07
N PHE A 166 -0.92 -2.62 8.59
CA PHE A 166 0.38 -3.17 9.00
C PHE A 166 1.28 -1.99 9.37
N GLY A 167 1.63 -1.90 10.62
CA GLY A 167 2.48 -0.85 11.18
C GLY A 167 3.26 -1.35 12.37
N PRO A 168 4.20 -0.56 12.90
CA PRO A 168 4.86 -0.87 14.15
C PRO A 168 3.85 -0.87 15.30
N ASP A 169 4.15 -1.61 16.37
CA ASP A 169 3.41 -1.51 17.62
C ASP A 169 3.66 -0.14 18.24
N ASP A 170 2.60 0.59 18.55
CA ASP A 170 2.67 1.81 19.36
C ASP A 170 3.01 1.39 20.79
N LYS A 171 4.28 1.50 21.17
CA LYS A 171 4.76 1.36 22.54
C LYS A 171 5.43 2.64 22.98
#